data_8efba7051fc7a2ca2ea55801647c932c
#
_entry.id   8efba7051fc7a2ca2ea55801647c932c
#
_cell.length_a   1.000
_cell.length_b   1.000
_cell.length_c   1.000
_cell.angle_alpha   90.00
_cell.angle_beta   90.00
_cell.angle_gamma   90.00
#
_symmetry.space_group_name_H-M   'P 1'
#
loop_
_entity.id
_entity.type
_entity.pdbx_description
1 polymer ?
#
loop_
_entity_poly.entity_id
_entity_poly.type
_entity_poly.pdbx_seq_one_letter_code
_entity_poly.pdbx_strand_id
1 'polypeptide(L)'
;MTTYGDKLESALVHQIKVELVERGLDQKDLAGMVEVNRVTMSHYMTGKRSIPMPTFFKVAEALGLTPRVLMERAEARIPQEG
;
A
#
# COMPACT_ATOMS: atom_id res chain seq x y z
N MET A 1 -2.57 -9.47 19.58
CA MET A 1 -1.50 -8.51 19.89
C MET A 1 -0.95 -7.91 18.59
N THR A 2 -0.85 -6.59 18.52
CA THR A 2 -0.40 -5.91 17.31
C THR A 2 1.13 -5.83 17.28
N THR A 3 1.75 -6.38 16.24
CA THR A 3 3.20 -6.33 16.07
C THR A 3 3.59 -5.10 15.26
N TYR A 4 4.87 -4.80 15.20
CA TYR A 4 5.38 -3.73 14.33
C TYR A 4 5.04 -4.02 12.86
N GLY A 5 5.17 -5.30 12.46
CA GLY A 5 4.83 -5.71 11.10
C GLY A 5 3.37 -5.42 10.77
N ASP A 6 2.45 -5.65 11.72
CA ASP A 6 1.03 -5.34 11.52
C ASP A 6 0.83 -3.83 11.35
N LYS A 7 1.53 -3.05 12.15
CA LYS A 7 1.47 -1.57 12.04
C LYS A 7 2.02 -1.11 10.70
N LEU A 8 3.09 -1.73 10.25
CA LEU A 8 3.71 -1.38 8.97
C LEU A 8 2.79 -1.71 7.80
N GLU A 9 2.12 -2.87 7.82
CA GLU A 9 1.17 -3.23 6.78
C GLU A 9 0.00 -2.23 6.73
N SER A 10 -0.55 -1.86 7.88
CA SER A 10 -1.63 -0.87 7.95
C SER A 10 -1.17 0.49 7.44
N ALA A 11 0.04 0.89 7.83
CA ALA A 11 0.62 2.15 7.38
C ALA A 11 0.85 2.15 5.87
N LEU A 12 1.30 1.02 5.33
CA LEU A 12 1.52 0.89 3.89
C LEU A 12 0.22 1.05 3.11
N VAL A 13 -0.84 0.37 3.54
CA VAL A 13 -2.15 0.49 2.89
C VAL A 13 -2.63 1.94 2.94
N HIS A 14 -2.50 2.59 4.09
CA HIS A 14 -2.89 3.98 4.25
C HIS A 14 -2.08 4.89 3.31
N GLN A 15 -0.77 4.68 3.24
CA GLN A 15 0.09 5.46 2.37
C GLN A 15 -0.27 5.27 0.89
N ILE A 16 -0.59 4.05 0.48
CA ILE A 16 -1.03 3.79 -0.89
C ILE A 16 -2.29 4.60 -1.20
N LYS A 17 -3.24 4.64 -0.28
CA LYS A 17 -4.47 5.43 -0.47
C LYS A 17 -4.16 6.90 -0.65
N VAL A 18 -3.23 7.44 0.15
CA VAL A 18 -2.81 8.83 0.03
C VAL A 18 -2.15 9.09 -1.33
N GLU A 19 -1.27 8.19 -1.76
CA GLU A 19 -0.61 8.34 -3.06
C GLU A 19 -1.61 8.33 -4.20
N LEU A 20 -2.63 7.48 -4.12
CA LEU A 20 -3.69 7.43 -5.13
C LEU A 20 -4.45 8.76 -5.20
N VAL A 21 -4.87 9.28 -4.04
CA VAL A 21 -5.60 10.54 -3.97
C VAL A 21 -4.77 11.67 -4.59
N GLU A 22 -3.50 11.75 -4.27
CA GLU A 22 -2.61 12.78 -4.80
C GLU A 22 -2.48 12.72 -6.33
N ARG A 23 -2.67 11.55 -6.92
CA ARG A 23 -2.59 11.34 -8.36
C ARG A 23 -3.94 11.32 -9.07
N GLY A 24 -5.02 11.55 -8.33
CA GLY A 24 -6.37 11.49 -8.91
C GLY A 24 -6.77 10.10 -9.35
N LEU A 25 -6.21 9.08 -8.71
CA LEU A 25 -6.48 7.67 -9.02
C LEU A 25 -7.33 7.06 -7.91
N ASP A 26 -8.10 6.03 -8.27
CA ASP A 26 -8.85 5.26 -7.29
C ASP A 26 -8.32 3.82 -7.22
N GLN A 27 -8.90 3.04 -6.32
CA GLN A 27 -8.52 1.65 -6.11
C GLN A 27 -8.69 0.80 -7.37
N LYS A 28 -9.74 1.07 -8.14
CA LYS A 28 -10.01 0.37 -9.38
C LYS A 28 -8.91 0.64 -10.41
N ASP A 29 -8.47 1.89 -10.50
CA ASP A 29 -7.39 2.27 -11.40
C ASP A 29 -6.11 1.51 -11.03
N LEU A 30 -5.78 1.47 -9.75
CA LEU A 30 -4.60 0.75 -9.28
C LEU A 30 -4.69 -0.74 -9.61
N ALA A 31 -5.85 -1.35 -9.39
CA ALA A 31 -6.05 -2.77 -9.70
C ALA A 31 -5.75 -3.06 -11.17
N GLY A 32 -6.21 -2.20 -12.07
CA GLY A 32 -5.92 -2.33 -13.49
C GLY A 32 -4.44 -2.17 -13.82
N MET A 33 -3.79 -1.21 -13.17
CA MET A 33 -2.37 -0.92 -13.42
C MET A 33 -1.45 -2.07 -12.98
N VAL A 34 -1.80 -2.77 -11.90
CA VAL A 34 -0.98 -3.88 -11.39
C VAL A 34 -1.53 -5.25 -11.78
N GLU A 35 -2.55 -5.25 -12.63
CA GLU A 35 -3.18 -6.49 -13.13
C GLU A 35 -3.68 -7.40 -12.02
N VAL A 36 -4.32 -6.81 -11.02
CA VAL A 36 -4.93 -7.53 -9.91
C VAL A 36 -6.44 -7.37 -10.01
N ASN A 37 -7.16 -8.44 -9.70
CA ASN A 37 -8.62 -8.43 -9.66
C ASN A 37 -9.11 -7.39 -8.64
N ARG A 38 -10.23 -6.71 -8.96
CA ARG A 38 -10.79 -5.66 -8.07
C ARG A 38 -11.12 -6.19 -6.68
N VAL A 39 -11.65 -7.40 -6.59
CA VAL A 39 -12.00 -8.00 -5.29
C VAL A 39 -10.74 -8.24 -4.48
N THR A 40 -9.69 -8.76 -5.12
CA THR A 40 -8.41 -8.99 -4.45
C THR A 40 -7.79 -7.66 -4.00
N MET A 41 -7.82 -6.64 -4.84
CA MET A 41 -7.33 -5.32 -4.47
C MET A 41 -8.11 -4.76 -3.27
N SER A 42 -9.42 -4.94 -3.26
CA SER A 42 -10.25 -4.52 -2.13
C SER A 42 -9.83 -5.23 -0.84
N HIS A 43 -9.48 -6.51 -0.92
CA HIS A 43 -9.00 -7.26 0.25
C HIS A 43 -7.68 -6.71 0.77
N TYR A 44 -6.78 -6.31 -0.13
CA TYR A 44 -5.53 -5.66 0.29
C TYR A 44 -5.81 -4.32 0.98
N MET A 45 -6.68 -3.52 0.39
CA MET A 45 -6.96 -2.16 0.88
C MET A 45 -7.81 -2.11 2.15
N THR A 46 -8.48 -3.21 2.49
CA THR A 46 -9.26 -3.33 3.72
C THR A 46 -8.55 -4.16 4.80
N GLY A 47 -7.36 -4.66 4.50
CA GLY A 47 -6.58 -5.44 5.46
C GLY A 47 -7.01 -6.89 5.60
N LYS A 48 -7.92 -7.38 4.76
CA LYS A 48 -8.34 -8.78 4.79
C LYS A 48 -7.24 -9.73 4.32
N ARG A 49 -6.37 -9.24 3.46
CA ARG A 49 -5.23 -10.00 2.94
C ARG A 49 -4.02 -9.09 2.88
N SER A 50 -2.86 -9.65 3.17
CA SER A 50 -1.59 -8.93 3.04
C SER A 50 -1.20 -8.83 1.57
N ILE A 51 -0.58 -7.72 1.19
CA ILE A 51 -0.09 -7.52 -0.18
C ILE A 51 1.15 -8.40 -0.37
N PRO A 52 1.14 -9.33 -1.35
CA PRO A 52 2.34 -10.11 -1.63
C PRO A 52 3.48 -9.21 -2.11
N MET A 53 4.71 -9.64 -1.84
CA MET A 53 5.89 -8.88 -2.22
C MET A 53 5.90 -8.50 -3.72
N PRO A 54 5.64 -9.44 -4.66
CA PRO A 54 5.63 -9.07 -6.08
C PRO A 54 4.60 -7.98 -6.41
N THR A 55 3.43 -8.06 -5.79
CA THR A 55 2.37 -7.05 -5.99
C THR A 55 2.78 -5.71 -5.40
N PHE A 56 3.43 -5.72 -4.24
CA PHE A 56 3.95 -4.49 -3.64
C PHE A 56 4.91 -3.77 -4.58
N PHE A 57 5.81 -4.51 -5.24
CA PHE A 57 6.74 -3.92 -6.20
C PHE A 57 6.00 -3.28 -7.37
N LYS A 58 4.97 -3.96 -7.88
CA LYS A 58 4.14 -3.43 -8.97
C LYS A 58 3.36 -2.18 -8.56
N VAL A 59 2.87 -2.16 -7.33
CA VAL A 59 2.17 -0.98 -6.79
C VAL A 59 3.11 0.22 -6.74
N ALA A 60 4.31 0.03 -6.21
CA ALA A 60 5.29 1.11 -6.15
C ALA A 60 5.60 1.64 -7.55
N GLU A 61 5.85 0.74 -8.50
CA GLU A 61 6.11 1.11 -9.90
C GLU A 61 4.94 1.89 -10.50
N ALA A 62 3.72 1.42 -10.29
CA ALA A 62 2.52 2.09 -10.80
C ALA A 62 2.38 3.51 -10.26
N LEU A 63 2.83 3.74 -9.03
CA LEU A 63 2.82 5.07 -8.40
C LEU A 63 4.02 5.93 -8.78
N GLY A 64 4.95 5.39 -9.59
CA GLY A 64 6.16 6.11 -9.96
C GLY A 64 7.17 6.21 -8.83
N LEU A 65 7.12 5.30 -7.88
CA LEU A 65 8.01 5.28 -6.73
C LEU A 65 8.86 4.01 -6.72
N THR A 66 9.99 4.07 -6.04
CA THR A 66 10.71 2.84 -5.72
C THR A 66 10.03 2.19 -4.52
N PRO A 67 10.12 0.86 -4.37
CA PRO A 67 9.57 0.19 -3.18
C PRO A 67 10.14 0.77 -1.89
N ARG A 68 11.40 1.15 -1.89
CA ARG A 68 12.05 1.77 -0.74
C ARG A 68 11.38 3.08 -0.35
N VAL A 69 11.13 3.96 -1.32
CA VAL A 69 10.51 5.26 -1.04
C VAL A 69 9.09 5.09 -0.53
N LEU A 70 8.33 4.18 -1.15
CA LEU A 70 6.97 3.91 -0.68
C LEU A 70 6.98 3.40 0.76
N MET A 71 7.90 2.49 1.07
CA MET A 71 8.02 1.95 2.41
C MET A 71 8.46 3.02 3.42
N GLU A 72 9.42 3.87 3.05
CA GLU A 72 9.86 4.98 3.92
C GLU A 72 8.69 5.89 4.27
N ARG A 73 7.85 6.22 3.29
CA ARG A 73 6.67 7.07 3.51
C ARG A 73 5.67 6.39 4.44
N ALA A 74 5.50 5.08 4.28
CA ALA A 74 4.63 4.29 5.15
C ALA A 74 5.16 4.29 6.59
N GLU A 75 6.44 4.02 6.76
CA GLU A 75 7.06 3.98 8.09
C GLU A 75 6.95 5.32 8.81
N ALA A 76 7.02 6.42 8.07
CA ALA A 76 6.91 7.76 8.65
C ALA A 76 5.54 8.00 9.31
N ARG A 77 4.54 7.19 8.98
CA ARG A 77 3.21 7.30 9.56
C ARG A 77 3.07 6.56 10.89
N ILE A 78 4.04 5.71 11.21
CA ILE A 78 4.01 4.94 12.47
C ILE A 78 4.57 5.82 13.58
N PRO A 79 3.81 6.08 14.67
CA PRO A 79 4.33 6.87 15.78
C PRO A 79 5.57 6.22 16.37
N GLN A 80 6.61 7.04 16.59
CA GLN A 80 7.82 6.58 17.25
C GLN A 80 7.62 6.75 18.74
N GLU A 81 7.58 5.66 19.47
CA GLU A 81 7.54 5.69 20.93
C GLU A 81 8.98 5.80 21.40
N GLY A 82 9.26 6.96 21.93
CA GLY A 82 10.61 7.37 22.29
C GLY A 82 11.27 6.64 23.37
#